data_0ed8cc2f59317800ee33a1f07423e2c0
#
_entry.id   0ed8cc2f59317800ee33a1f07423e2c0
#
_cell.length_a   1.000
_cell.length_b   1.000
_cell.length_c   1.000
_cell.angle_alpha   90.00
_cell.angle_beta   90.00
_cell.angle_gamma   90.00
#
_symmetry.space_group_name_H-M   'P 1'
#
loop_
_entity.id
_entity.type
_entity.pdbx_description
1 polymer ?
#
loop_
_entity_poly.entity_id
_entity_poly.type
_entity_poly.pdbx_seq_one_letter_code
_entity_poly.pdbx_strand_id
1 'polypeptide(L)'
;GIEPDEWNWKFESGTKDVTRQICNAWKSDNSIKEIVCNEFLGKACAELMGWSGSRLLQDNVLWKPPGGKTLAYHQDAAYDDWIVPQTMMTCWMPIDNVDKEKGTLEYVKGSHLWGLSPPKGQFHSPRDYKKELNEYASKLNKEIQIQYVEVPAGGVAFHHGYTWHGSGINNTDSNRRAIVAHCVPSDSKFHPTNTGGTARIYKKYKK
;
A
#
# COMPACT_ATOMS: atom_id res chain seq x y z
N GLY A 1 -16.89 20.18 -0.61
CA GLY A 1 -15.71 19.47 -1.08
C GLY A 1 -16.08 18.10 -1.62
N ILE A 2 -15.19 17.49 -2.37
CA ILE A 2 -15.35 16.10 -2.83
C ILE A 2 -14.80 15.22 -1.72
N GLU A 3 -15.53 14.20 -1.31
CA GLU A 3 -15.06 13.26 -0.29
C GLU A 3 -14.09 12.22 -0.88
N PRO A 4 -13.16 11.67 -0.06
CA PRO A 4 -12.33 10.55 -0.47
C PRO A 4 -13.21 9.31 -0.75
N ASP A 5 -12.64 8.31 -1.46
CA ASP A 5 -13.44 7.17 -1.90
C ASP A 5 -13.76 6.18 -0.79
N GLU A 6 -12.83 5.94 0.10
CA GLU A 6 -13.02 5.01 1.22
C GLU A 6 -12.31 5.47 2.49
N TRP A 7 -12.89 5.07 3.62
CA TRP A 7 -12.34 5.22 4.97
C TRP A 7 -12.46 3.89 5.69
N ASN A 8 -11.43 3.42 6.32
CA ASN A 8 -11.44 2.13 6.98
C ASN A 8 -11.52 2.17 8.51
N TRP A 9 -11.84 3.31 9.11
CA TRP A 9 -12.09 3.41 10.56
C TRP A 9 -13.43 4.08 10.84
N LYS A 10 -14.02 3.69 11.97
CA LYS A 10 -15.24 4.33 12.50
C LYS A 10 -14.87 4.99 13.83
N PHE A 11 -15.05 6.29 13.93
CA PHE A 11 -14.84 7.03 15.17
C PHE A 11 -15.69 6.49 16.32
N GLU A 12 -16.89 6.03 16.02
CA GLU A 12 -17.89 5.54 16.96
C GLU A 12 -17.58 4.16 17.53
N SER A 13 -16.73 3.37 16.88
CA SER A 13 -16.46 1.98 17.30
C SER A 13 -15.35 1.84 18.35
N GLY A 14 -14.75 2.94 18.80
CA GLY A 14 -13.77 2.94 19.90
C GLY A 14 -12.44 2.23 19.63
N THR A 15 -12.16 1.78 18.41
CA THR A 15 -10.90 1.12 18.04
C THR A 15 -9.79 2.14 17.89
N LYS A 16 -9.19 2.55 19.01
CA LYS A 16 -8.14 3.58 19.05
C LYS A 16 -6.82 3.12 18.42
N ASP A 17 -6.58 1.82 18.38
CA ASP A 17 -5.33 1.16 18.01
C ASP A 17 -5.30 0.60 16.57
N VAL A 18 -6.29 0.90 15.75
CA VAL A 18 -6.34 0.49 14.34
C VAL A 18 -5.57 1.47 13.47
N THR A 19 -4.76 0.94 12.54
CA THR A 19 -4.19 1.76 11.48
C THR A 19 -5.33 2.31 10.61
N ARG A 20 -5.39 3.63 10.50
CA ARG A 20 -6.40 4.34 9.72
C ARG A 20 -5.92 4.48 8.29
N GLN A 21 -6.84 4.35 7.35
CA GLN A 21 -6.58 4.45 5.91
C GLN A 21 -7.67 5.27 5.24
N ILE A 22 -7.26 6.22 4.41
CA ILE A 22 -8.14 7.01 3.53
C ILE A 22 -7.68 6.75 2.11
N CYS A 23 -8.60 6.29 1.25
CA CYS A 23 -8.31 6.04 -0.16
C CYS A 23 -8.76 7.21 -1.03
N ASN A 24 -7.91 7.60 -1.97
CA ASN A 24 -8.14 8.72 -2.90
C ASN A 24 -8.41 10.04 -2.19
N ALA A 25 -7.61 10.34 -1.16
CA ALA A 25 -7.64 11.60 -0.43
C ALA A 25 -7.27 12.81 -1.33
N TRP A 26 -6.55 12.57 -2.44
CA TRP A 26 -6.22 13.61 -3.44
C TRP A 26 -7.44 14.36 -3.97
N LYS A 27 -8.62 13.75 -3.92
CA LYS A 27 -9.88 14.38 -4.35
C LYS A 27 -10.37 15.44 -3.39
N SER A 28 -10.00 15.32 -2.12
CA SER A 28 -10.49 16.14 -1.02
C SER A 28 -9.49 17.18 -0.56
N ASP A 29 -8.20 16.97 -0.84
CA ASP A 29 -7.10 17.79 -0.34
C ASP A 29 -6.09 18.10 -1.46
N ASN A 30 -5.87 19.39 -1.72
CA ASN A 30 -4.96 19.83 -2.76
C ASN A 30 -3.48 19.53 -2.44
N SER A 31 -3.09 19.59 -1.17
CA SER A 31 -1.70 19.30 -0.79
C SER A 31 -1.36 17.84 -1.04
N ILE A 32 -2.30 16.91 -0.73
CA ILE A 32 -2.14 15.50 -1.06
C ILE A 32 -2.09 15.32 -2.57
N LYS A 33 -2.96 16.00 -3.32
CA LYS A 33 -2.96 15.96 -4.78
C LYS A 33 -1.63 16.41 -5.38
N GLU A 34 -1.05 17.49 -4.91
CA GLU A 34 0.26 18.00 -5.37
C GLU A 34 1.38 16.99 -5.14
N ILE A 35 1.32 16.24 -4.04
CA ILE A 35 2.29 15.20 -3.71
C ILE A 35 2.10 13.97 -4.62
N VAL A 36 0.90 13.38 -4.64
CA VAL A 36 0.70 12.07 -5.30
C VAL A 36 0.57 12.17 -6.82
N CYS A 37 0.23 13.35 -7.36
CA CYS A 37 0.22 13.65 -8.79
C CYS A 37 1.52 14.34 -9.24
N ASN A 38 2.58 14.31 -8.44
CA ASN A 38 3.84 14.93 -8.78
C ASN A 38 4.50 14.23 -9.97
N GLU A 39 4.91 15.02 -10.97
CA GLU A 39 5.53 14.50 -12.19
C GLU A 39 6.84 13.75 -11.93
N PHE A 40 7.64 14.20 -10.95
CA PHE A 40 8.88 13.52 -10.58
C PHE A 40 8.61 12.10 -10.06
N LEU A 41 7.62 11.92 -9.18
CA LEU A 41 7.24 10.59 -8.69
C LEU A 41 6.76 9.70 -9.83
N GLY A 42 5.94 10.24 -10.73
CA GLY A 42 5.47 9.51 -11.90
C GLY A 42 6.60 9.05 -12.81
N LYS A 43 7.57 9.91 -13.10
CA LYS A 43 8.76 9.57 -13.87
C LYS A 43 9.62 8.52 -13.17
N ALA A 44 9.88 8.67 -11.87
CA ALA A 44 10.65 7.70 -11.10
C ALA A 44 9.99 6.30 -11.12
N CYS A 45 8.67 6.22 -10.98
CA CYS A 45 7.94 4.95 -11.12
C CYS A 45 8.12 4.33 -12.51
N ALA A 46 8.00 5.13 -13.57
CA ALA A 46 8.14 4.66 -14.93
C ALA A 46 9.57 4.14 -15.19
N GLU A 47 10.59 4.88 -14.77
CA GLU A 47 12.00 4.48 -14.93
C GLU A 47 12.32 3.20 -14.16
N LEU A 48 11.92 3.10 -12.88
CA LEU A 48 12.16 1.91 -12.06
C LEU A 48 11.50 0.65 -12.62
N MET A 49 10.39 0.80 -13.32
CA MET A 49 9.62 -0.30 -13.89
C MET A 49 9.88 -0.54 -15.39
N GLY A 50 10.67 0.30 -16.04
CA GLY A 50 10.91 0.24 -17.48
C GLY A 50 9.65 0.57 -18.32
N TRP A 51 8.71 1.38 -17.79
CA TRP A 51 7.51 1.80 -18.50
C TRP A 51 7.75 3.06 -19.34
N SER A 52 6.99 3.21 -20.42
CA SER A 52 7.00 4.44 -21.24
C SER A 52 6.46 5.67 -20.50
N GLY A 53 5.70 5.45 -19.45
CA GLY A 53 5.12 6.45 -18.58
C GLY A 53 4.29 5.80 -17.49
N SER A 54 3.90 6.58 -16.49
CA SER A 54 3.04 6.10 -15.41
C SER A 54 1.87 7.04 -15.17
N ARG A 55 0.88 6.56 -14.45
CA ARG A 55 -0.22 7.36 -13.92
C ARG A 55 -0.64 6.86 -12.54
N LEU A 56 -1.14 7.78 -11.73
CA LEU A 56 -1.71 7.45 -10.43
C LEU A 56 -2.95 6.57 -10.60
N LEU A 57 -2.96 5.43 -9.93
CA LEU A 57 -4.12 4.56 -9.81
C LEU A 57 -4.96 4.96 -8.60
N GLN A 58 -4.30 5.03 -7.46
CA GLN A 58 -4.90 5.28 -6.16
C GLN A 58 -3.87 5.88 -5.23
N ASP A 59 -4.30 6.75 -4.32
CA ASP A 59 -3.51 7.12 -3.16
C ASP A 59 -4.14 6.61 -1.86
N ASN A 60 -3.29 6.50 -0.84
CA ASN A 60 -3.71 6.19 0.52
C ASN A 60 -3.03 7.15 1.51
N VAL A 61 -3.80 7.70 2.42
CA VAL A 61 -3.25 8.29 3.64
C VAL A 61 -3.32 7.24 4.74
N LEU A 62 -2.17 6.89 5.28
CA LEU A 62 -2.04 5.90 6.34
C LEU A 62 -1.67 6.58 7.65
N TRP A 63 -2.38 6.25 8.71
CA TRP A 63 -2.12 6.77 10.04
C TRP A 63 -2.15 5.64 11.07
N LYS A 64 -1.00 5.27 11.57
CA LYS A 64 -0.82 4.31 12.66
C LYS A 64 -0.58 5.08 13.97
N PRO A 65 -1.58 5.13 14.88
CA PRO A 65 -1.45 5.83 16.16
C PRO A 65 -0.48 5.11 17.11
N PRO A 66 -0.14 5.70 18.27
CA PRO A 66 0.51 4.98 19.37
C PRO A 66 -0.23 3.68 19.71
N GLY A 67 0.51 2.58 19.86
CA GLY A 67 -0.09 1.24 20.05
C GLY A 67 -0.80 0.68 18.81
N GLY A 68 -0.71 1.38 17.67
CA GLY A 68 -1.35 0.97 16.42
C GLY A 68 -0.91 -0.42 15.98
N LYS A 69 -1.90 -1.30 15.74
CA LYS A 69 -1.70 -2.72 15.45
C LYS A 69 -1.08 -3.00 14.08
N THR A 70 -0.73 -4.25 13.87
CA THR A 70 -0.12 -4.76 12.64
C THR A 70 -1.00 -4.60 11.41
N LEU A 71 -0.36 -4.51 10.24
CA LEU A 71 -0.97 -4.80 8.95
C LEU A 71 -0.39 -6.12 8.43
N ALA A 72 -1.26 -6.99 7.93
CA ALA A 72 -0.84 -8.28 7.38
C ALA A 72 0.18 -8.11 6.26
N TYR A 73 1.09 -9.07 6.13
CA TYR A 73 1.91 -9.15 4.93
C TYR A 73 1.04 -9.43 3.72
N HIS A 74 1.26 -8.68 2.66
CA HIS A 74 0.50 -8.70 1.42
C HIS A 74 1.34 -8.25 0.23
N GLN A 75 0.76 -8.32 -0.94
CA GLN A 75 1.27 -7.76 -2.19
C GLN A 75 0.21 -6.78 -2.71
N ASP A 76 0.57 -5.52 -2.96
CA ASP A 76 -0.40 -4.49 -3.36
C ASP A 76 -1.16 -4.87 -4.63
N ALA A 77 -0.44 -5.34 -5.66
CA ALA A 77 -1.05 -5.72 -6.94
C ALA A 77 -2.05 -6.88 -6.83
N ALA A 78 -2.02 -7.65 -5.74
CA ALA A 78 -2.97 -8.74 -5.53
C ALA A 78 -4.41 -8.25 -5.31
N TYR A 79 -4.57 -6.97 -4.92
CA TYR A 79 -5.88 -6.34 -4.72
C TYR A 79 -6.45 -5.70 -5.99
N ASP A 80 -5.62 -5.56 -7.04
CA ASP A 80 -5.98 -4.81 -8.26
C ASP A 80 -6.08 -5.70 -9.50
N ASP A 81 -6.75 -6.85 -9.36
CA ASP A 81 -7.05 -7.81 -10.43
C ASP A 81 -7.99 -7.28 -11.52
N TRP A 82 -8.50 -6.07 -11.33
CA TRP A 82 -9.39 -5.35 -12.24
C TRP A 82 -8.65 -4.42 -13.22
N ILE A 83 -7.29 -4.42 -13.18
CA ILE A 83 -6.40 -3.65 -14.07
C ILE A 83 -5.55 -4.59 -14.91
N VAL A 84 -5.27 -4.19 -16.15
CA VAL A 84 -4.40 -4.89 -17.08
C VAL A 84 -3.35 -3.92 -17.63
N PRO A 85 -2.04 -4.26 -17.50
CA PRO A 85 -1.49 -5.39 -16.77
C PRO A 85 -1.69 -5.24 -15.25
N GLN A 86 -1.80 -6.36 -14.54
CA GLN A 86 -1.93 -6.38 -13.07
C GLN A 86 -0.57 -6.14 -12.42
N THR A 87 -0.07 -4.93 -12.54
CA THR A 87 1.24 -4.50 -12.00
C THR A 87 1.17 -3.07 -11.51
N MET A 88 2.02 -2.74 -10.55
CA MET A 88 2.17 -1.37 -10.04
C MET A 88 3.52 -1.14 -9.41
N MET A 89 3.87 0.14 -9.26
CA MET A 89 4.93 0.64 -8.39
C MET A 89 4.29 1.47 -7.29
N THR A 90 4.60 1.16 -6.05
CA THR A 90 4.14 1.91 -4.89
C THR A 90 5.23 2.86 -4.40
N CYS A 91 4.87 4.13 -4.23
CA CYS A 91 5.65 5.15 -3.54
C CYS A 91 5.11 5.31 -2.13
N TRP A 92 5.90 5.02 -1.12
CA TRP A 92 5.53 5.21 0.27
C TRP A 92 6.33 6.37 0.86
N MET A 93 5.65 7.43 1.30
CA MET A 93 6.21 8.71 1.73
C MET A 93 5.82 8.97 3.18
N PRO A 94 6.68 8.66 4.16
CA PRO A 94 6.40 8.98 5.55
C PRO A 94 6.45 10.49 5.79
N ILE A 95 5.49 11.00 6.56
CA ILE A 95 5.46 12.39 7.04
C ILE A 95 6.06 12.51 8.45
N ASP A 96 6.33 11.40 9.08
CA ASP A 96 7.06 11.31 10.35
C ASP A 96 8.38 10.57 10.11
N ASN A 97 9.41 10.81 10.94
CA ASN A 97 10.57 9.93 10.97
C ASN A 97 10.12 8.53 11.38
N VAL A 98 10.55 7.52 10.64
CA VAL A 98 10.11 6.14 10.84
C VAL A 98 11.28 5.19 11.02
N ASP A 99 11.07 4.26 11.93
CA ASP A 99 11.97 3.19 12.27
C ASP A 99 11.16 1.91 12.62
N LYS A 100 11.86 0.87 12.98
CA LYS A 100 11.25 -0.41 13.37
C LYS A 100 10.27 -0.26 14.54
N GLU A 101 10.61 0.53 15.57
CA GLU A 101 9.78 0.69 16.77
C GLU A 101 8.46 1.44 16.47
N LYS A 102 8.48 2.35 15.49
CA LYS A 102 7.27 3.03 14.98
C LYS A 102 6.40 2.16 14.08
N GLY A 103 6.75 0.88 13.90
CA GLY A 103 6.02 -0.02 13.01
C GLY A 103 6.08 0.45 11.55
N THR A 104 7.28 0.73 11.06
CA THR A 104 7.52 1.04 9.65
C THR A 104 7.17 -0.13 8.73
N LEU A 105 7.28 0.06 7.42
CA LEU A 105 7.13 -1.04 6.47
C LEU A 105 8.28 -2.04 6.61
N GLU A 106 7.92 -3.30 6.47
CA GLU A 106 8.80 -4.47 6.44
C GLU A 106 8.72 -5.07 5.03
N TYR A 107 9.80 -4.96 4.24
CA TYR A 107 9.88 -5.55 2.90
C TYR A 107 10.56 -6.91 2.95
N VAL A 108 10.05 -7.87 2.18
CA VAL A 108 10.73 -9.15 1.95
C VAL A 108 11.59 -9.01 0.70
N LYS A 109 12.92 -9.06 0.86
CA LYS A 109 13.88 -8.88 -0.22
C LYS A 109 13.66 -9.89 -1.35
N GLY A 110 13.59 -9.39 -2.59
CA GLY A 110 13.45 -10.23 -3.79
C GLY A 110 12.10 -10.91 -3.99
N SER A 111 11.14 -10.69 -3.08
CA SER A 111 9.85 -11.38 -3.13
C SER A 111 8.96 -10.99 -4.31
N HIS A 112 9.24 -9.85 -4.96
CA HIS A 112 8.56 -9.47 -6.19
C HIS A 112 8.78 -10.47 -7.35
N LEU A 113 9.83 -11.31 -7.24
CA LEU A 113 10.13 -12.38 -8.20
C LEU A 113 9.42 -13.72 -7.87
N TRP A 114 8.65 -13.77 -6.78
CA TRP A 114 7.99 -15.03 -6.35
C TRP A 114 6.64 -15.25 -7.04
N GLY A 115 6.17 -14.28 -7.83
CA GLY A 115 4.83 -14.27 -8.42
C GLY A 115 3.81 -13.63 -7.49
N LEU A 116 2.56 -13.60 -7.92
CA LEU A 116 1.46 -12.98 -7.23
C LEU A 116 0.64 -14.04 -6.48
N SER A 117 0.30 -13.76 -5.23
CA SER A 117 -0.59 -14.57 -4.40
C SER A 117 -1.90 -13.82 -4.19
N PRO A 118 -3.05 -14.45 -4.46
CA PRO A 118 -4.33 -13.83 -4.12
C PRO A 118 -4.40 -13.47 -2.64
N PRO A 119 -4.98 -12.32 -2.26
CA PRO A 119 -5.11 -11.90 -0.88
C PRO A 119 -6.02 -12.88 -0.12
N LYS A 120 -5.64 -13.19 1.11
CA LYS A 120 -6.36 -14.10 2.00
C LYS A 120 -6.44 -13.48 3.39
N GLY A 121 -7.49 -13.80 4.12
CA GLY A 121 -7.61 -13.44 5.53
C GLY A 121 -7.79 -11.96 5.83
N GLN A 122 -7.47 -11.60 7.05
CA GLN A 122 -7.71 -10.29 7.62
C GLN A 122 -6.49 -9.37 7.42
N PHE A 123 -6.69 -8.25 6.74
CA PHE A 123 -5.63 -7.27 6.46
C PHE A 123 -5.26 -6.42 7.69
N HIS A 124 -6.27 -5.83 8.37
CA HIS A 124 -6.05 -4.98 9.54
C HIS A 124 -6.06 -5.78 10.83
N SER A 125 -5.01 -5.61 11.63
CA SER A 125 -4.88 -6.18 12.98
C SER A 125 -5.10 -7.70 13.06
N PRO A 126 -4.53 -8.52 12.15
CA PRO A 126 -4.67 -9.96 12.24
C PRO A 126 -3.93 -10.52 13.46
N ARG A 127 -4.36 -11.68 13.94
CA ARG A 127 -3.70 -12.36 15.07
C ARG A 127 -2.24 -12.73 14.74
N ASP A 128 -2.00 -13.19 13.52
CA ASP A 128 -0.65 -13.47 12.98
C ASP A 128 -0.51 -12.75 11.63
N TYR A 129 0.19 -11.63 11.64
CA TYR A 129 0.35 -10.80 10.45
C TYR A 129 1.36 -11.35 9.43
N LYS A 130 2.13 -12.39 9.80
CA LYS A 130 3.10 -13.06 8.91
C LYS A 130 2.57 -14.37 8.31
N LYS A 131 1.39 -14.82 8.72
CA LYS A 131 0.85 -16.12 8.35
C LYS A 131 0.88 -16.38 6.84
N GLU A 132 0.30 -15.48 6.05
CA GLU A 132 0.19 -15.65 4.59
C GLU A 132 1.55 -15.64 3.91
N LEU A 133 2.46 -14.76 4.34
CA LEU A 133 3.84 -14.74 3.89
C LEU A 133 4.55 -16.08 4.16
N ASN A 134 4.45 -16.58 5.38
CA ASN A 134 5.11 -17.82 5.78
C ASN A 134 4.58 -19.03 4.98
N GLU A 135 3.27 -19.12 4.80
CA GLU A 135 2.63 -20.15 4.00
C GLU A 135 3.08 -20.09 2.52
N TYR A 136 3.13 -18.89 1.95
CA TYR A 136 3.52 -18.70 0.55
C TYR A 136 5.00 -18.98 0.32
N ALA A 137 5.86 -18.46 1.17
CA ALA A 137 7.31 -18.72 1.12
C ALA A 137 7.64 -20.20 1.28
N SER A 138 6.99 -20.88 2.23
CA SER A 138 7.14 -22.33 2.45
C SER A 138 6.73 -23.13 1.22
N LYS A 139 5.59 -22.80 0.61
CA LYS A 139 5.12 -23.47 -0.63
C LYS A 139 6.12 -23.37 -1.78
N LEU A 140 6.86 -22.25 -1.86
CA LEU A 140 7.82 -21.97 -2.91
C LEU A 140 9.27 -22.34 -2.51
N ASN A 141 9.48 -22.88 -1.30
CA ASN A 141 10.80 -23.11 -0.73
C ASN A 141 11.71 -21.87 -0.80
N LYS A 142 11.16 -20.71 -0.36
CA LYS A 142 11.86 -19.43 -0.33
C LYS A 142 12.23 -19.02 1.08
N GLU A 143 13.43 -18.47 1.23
CA GLU A 143 13.88 -17.84 2.47
C GLU A 143 13.26 -16.43 2.61
N ILE A 144 12.81 -16.09 3.82
CA ILE A 144 12.26 -14.77 4.14
C ILE A 144 13.38 -13.91 4.72
N GLN A 145 13.80 -12.89 3.97
CA GLN A 145 14.74 -11.88 4.42
C GLN A 145 14.03 -10.53 4.51
N ILE A 146 13.80 -10.06 5.74
CA ILE A 146 13.07 -8.82 6.02
C ILE A 146 14.04 -7.64 6.04
N GLN A 147 13.65 -6.56 5.35
CA GLN A 147 14.27 -5.24 5.41
C GLN A 147 13.29 -4.23 5.96
N TYR A 148 13.63 -3.58 7.06
CA TYR A 148 12.88 -2.45 7.59
C TYR A 148 13.12 -1.20 6.73
N VAL A 149 12.05 -0.47 6.44
CA VAL A 149 12.08 0.77 5.66
C VAL A 149 12.26 1.93 6.64
N GLU A 150 13.50 2.30 6.89
CA GLU A 150 13.86 3.38 7.81
C GLU A 150 14.24 4.60 6.96
N VAL A 151 13.33 5.55 6.86
CA VAL A 151 13.52 6.79 6.10
C VAL A 151 13.08 7.99 6.94
N PRO A 152 13.75 9.15 6.77
CA PRO A 152 13.33 10.38 7.44
C PRO A 152 11.98 10.88 6.90
N ALA A 153 11.33 11.74 7.66
CA ALA A 153 10.15 12.46 7.22
C ALA A 153 10.43 13.20 5.88
N GLY A 154 9.53 13.05 4.90
CA GLY A 154 9.69 13.58 3.55
C GLY A 154 10.55 12.73 2.61
N GLY A 155 11.14 11.64 3.10
CA GLY A 155 11.78 10.65 2.25
C GLY A 155 10.77 9.80 1.48
N VAL A 156 11.25 9.01 0.54
CA VAL A 156 10.41 8.11 -0.30
C VAL A 156 11.02 6.71 -0.33
N ALA A 157 10.19 5.71 -0.13
CA ALA A 157 10.54 4.32 -0.39
C ALA A 157 9.67 3.77 -1.53
N PHE A 158 10.30 3.11 -2.50
CA PHE A 158 9.61 2.49 -3.62
C PHE A 158 9.58 0.98 -3.45
N HIS A 159 8.48 0.35 -3.86
CA HIS A 159 8.41 -1.10 -3.98
C HIS A 159 7.52 -1.53 -5.14
N HIS A 160 7.93 -2.61 -5.79
CA HIS A 160 7.12 -3.27 -6.81
C HIS A 160 5.84 -3.81 -6.20
N GLY A 161 4.71 -3.73 -6.87
CA GLY A 161 3.41 -4.20 -6.36
C GLY A 161 3.36 -5.69 -6.00
N TYR A 162 4.35 -6.49 -6.42
CA TYR A 162 4.52 -7.89 -6.04
C TYR A 162 5.43 -8.10 -4.83
N THR A 163 6.00 -7.03 -4.27
CA THR A 163 6.83 -7.16 -3.07
C THR A 163 5.95 -7.51 -1.87
N TRP A 164 6.22 -8.65 -1.23
CA TRP A 164 5.61 -8.97 0.05
C TRP A 164 6.06 -7.96 1.09
N HIS A 165 5.10 -7.30 1.70
CA HIS A 165 5.36 -6.33 2.74
C HIS A 165 4.24 -6.28 3.77
N GLY A 166 4.59 -5.82 4.95
CA GLY A 166 3.68 -5.67 6.07
C GLY A 166 4.16 -4.59 7.02
N SER A 167 3.56 -4.50 8.19
CA SER A 167 3.91 -3.48 9.16
C SER A 167 3.63 -3.97 10.58
N GLY A 168 4.65 -3.94 11.43
CA GLY A 168 4.57 -4.26 12.85
C GLY A 168 3.71 -3.28 13.66
N ILE A 169 3.69 -3.48 14.97
CA ILE A 169 3.03 -2.59 15.93
C ILE A 169 3.81 -1.27 16.02
N ASN A 170 3.13 -0.16 16.23
CA ASN A 170 3.76 1.08 16.65
C ASN A 170 3.93 1.04 18.17
N ASN A 171 5.15 0.75 18.63
CA ASN A 171 5.49 0.65 20.06
C ASN A 171 5.86 1.99 20.68
N THR A 172 5.74 3.09 19.92
CA THR A 172 6.08 4.44 20.41
C THR A 172 4.83 5.19 20.88
N ASP A 173 5.06 6.32 21.54
CA ASP A 173 4.02 7.25 22.00
C ASP A 173 3.61 8.29 20.94
N SER A 174 4.16 8.19 19.72
CA SER A 174 3.94 9.13 18.63
C SER A 174 3.26 8.48 17.42
N ASN A 175 2.64 9.28 16.58
CA ASN A 175 2.00 8.80 15.36
C ASN A 175 3.03 8.39 14.29
N ARG A 176 2.66 7.41 13.48
CA ARG A 176 3.33 7.08 12.23
C ARG A 176 2.36 7.31 11.07
N ARG A 177 2.59 8.36 10.30
CA ARG A 177 1.75 8.76 9.18
C ARG A 177 2.54 8.67 7.87
N ALA A 178 1.86 8.32 6.81
CA ALA A 178 2.45 8.26 5.48
C ALA A 178 1.40 8.56 4.40
N ILE A 179 1.86 9.10 3.29
CA ILE A 179 1.11 9.21 2.04
C ILE A 179 1.66 8.13 1.10
N VAL A 180 0.77 7.44 0.41
CA VAL A 180 1.12 6.36 -0.53
C VAL A 180 0.53 6.70 -1.88
N ALA A 181 1.33 6.56 -2.95
CA ALA A 181 0.87 6.64 -4.31
C ALA A 181 1.11 5.29 -5.01
N HIS A 182 0.03 4.67 -5.49
CA HIS A 182 0.09 3.49 -6.33
C HIS A 182 0.04 3.92 -7.78
N CYS A 183 1.14 3.70 -8.51
CA CYS A 183 1.29 4.05 -9.91
C CYS A 183 1.23 2.80 -10.79
N VAL A 184 0.58 2.92 -11.95
CA VAL A 184 0.47 1.88 -12.97
C VAL A 184 1.04 2.39 -14.30
N PRO A 185 1.35 1.51 -15.27
CA PRO A 185 1.72 1.93 -16.62
C PRO A 185 0.70 2.92 -17.20
N SER A 186 1.16 3.90 -17.95
CA SER A 186 0.28 4.93 -18.57
C SER A 186 -0.74 4.37 -19.54
N ASP A 187 -0.48 3.20 -20.13
CA ASP A 187 -1.34 2.48 -21.05
C ASP A 187 -2.24 1.41 -20.38
N SER A 188 -2.19 1.29 -19.05
CA SER A 188 -3.05 0.38 -18.30
C SER A 188 -4.53 0.60 -18.61
N LYS A 189 -5.28 -0.49 -18.65
CA LYS A 189 -6.72 -0.48 -18.90
C LYS A 189 -7.45 -1.23 -17.82
N PHE A 190 -8.74 -0.95 -17.67
CA PHE A 190 -9.61 -1.78 -16.86
C PHE A 190 -9.75 -3.17 -17.47
N HIS A 191 -9.75 -4.19 -16.61
CA HIS A 191 -9.98 -5.55 -17.06
C HIS A 191 -11.39 -5.65 -17.69
N PRO A 192 -11.54 -6.25 -18.88
CA PRO A 192 -12.80 -6.21 -19.63
C PRO A 192 -13.96 -6.90 -18.90
N THR A 193 -13.69 -7.95 -18.16
CA THR A 193 -14.70 -8.78 -17.49
C THR A 193 -14.53 -8.89 -15.98
N ASN A 194 -13.28 -8.82 -15.46
CA ASN A 194 -13.04 -8.92 -14.03
C ASN A 194 -13.24 -7.56 -13.35
N THR A 195 -14.28 -7.45 -12.55
CA THR A 195 -14.55 -6.29 -11.71
C THR A 195 -14.20 -6.55 -10.25
N GLY A 196 -13.55 -7.69 -9.97
CA GLY A 196 -12.96 -8.14 -8.72
C GLY A 196 -13.76 -7.96 -7.44
N GLY A 197 -13.49 -8.79 -6.44
CA GLY A 197 -14.03 -8.62 -5.09
C GLY A 197 -13.46 -7.38 -4.38
N THR A 198 -12.25 -6.98 -4.73
CA THR A 198 -11.51 -5.83 -4.18
C THR A 198 -11.81 -4.52 -4.94
N ALA A 199 -12.42 -4.59 -6.12
CA ALA A 199 -12.68 -3.46 -7.01
C ALA A 199 -13.85 -2.55 -6.56
N ARG A 200 -14.02 -2.31 -5.25
CA ARG A 200 -15.11 -1.45 -4.75
C ARG A 200 -15.05 -0.05 -5.33
N ILE A 201 -13.85 0.51 -5.41
CA ILE A 201 -13.62 1.84 -5.98
C ILE A 201 -13.95 1.84 -7.47
N TYR A 202 -13.48 0.84 -8.22
CA TYR A 202 -13.77 0.72 -9.65
C TYR A 202 -15.27 0.61 -9.95
N LYS A 203 -16.01 -0.20 -9.18
CA LYS A 203 -17.46 -0.35 -9.35
C LYS A 203 -18.22 0.97 -9.19
N LYS A 204 -17.69 1.90 -8.37
CA LYS A 204 -18.24 3.24 -8.18
C LYS A 204 -18.17 4.09 -9.46
N TYR A 205 -17.15 3.88 -10.29
CA TYR A 205 -16.89 4.65 -11.51
C TYR A 205 -17.29 3.95 -12.81
N LYS A 206 -17.57 2.66 -12.76
CA LYS A 206 -18.11 1.90 -13.89
C LYS A 206 -19.61 2.10 -13.97
N LYS A 207 -20.05 3.24 -14.45
CA LYS A 207 -21.46 3.48 -14.85
C LYS A 207 -21.53 3.68 -16.34
#